data_69b15463b1f5d2a15c174cfa5500b567
#
_entry.id   69b15463b1f5d2a15c174cfa5500b567
#
_cell.length_a   1.000
_cell.length_b   1.000
_cell.length_c   1.000
_cell.angle_alpha   90.00
_cell.angle_beta   90.00
_cell.angle_gamma   90.00
#
_symmetry.space_group_name_H-M   'P 1'
#
loop_
_entity.id
_entity.type
_entity.pdbx_description
1 polymer ?
#
loop_
_entity_poly.entity_id
_entity_poly.type
_entity_poly.pdbx_seq_one_letter_code
_entity_poly.pdbx_strand_id
1 'polypeptide(L)'
;MGTTVSIQVIAPQSDEANVLHHISKAFTIFKTVETTCSRFDAKSEVMKLIRHVKEPVSVSPLLFEALHFAVLVANETNGIFDPTVGKQLENRGFNEHYLYGKPVQVDEAVDSGSYKDIVLDTHKKTVCLQKPMIIDLGAVAKGLAIDLAARSLPYQHFMINAGGDILVKGRNQYGELWKVGIQHPGIQTQSLLTLRVTDTAVCTSGNYARKNKTQPFMHHLVNPLSPSTGSSLLSCTAISPSAMLADALSTSAFILGAEKGINLLNDADIGGVLFDSSFTPFFTSDMEELMNYDHTF
;
A
#
# COMPACT_ATOMS: atom_id res chain seq x y z
N MET A 1 10.27 4.72 -3.40
CA MET A 1 8.93 4.60 -2.79
C MET A 1 8.40 5.92 -2.20
N GLY A 2 9.13 6.98 -2.19
CA GLY A 2 8.71 8.30 -1.76
C GLY A 2 8.33 8.46 -0.29
N THR A 3 8.89 7.63 0.53
CA THR A 3 8.62 7.65 1.96
C THR A 3 9.85 7.24 2.75
N THR A 4 9.84 7.52 4.05
CA THR A 4 10.86 7.03 4.98
C THR A 4 10.55 5.59 5.36
N VAL A 5 11.59 4.76 5.42
CA VAL A 5 11.51 3.39 5.92
C VAL A 5 12.34 3.29 7.19
N SER A 6 11.76 2.73 8.25
CA SER A 6 12.46 2.38 9.48
C SER A 6 12.27 0.91 9.82
N ILE A 7 13.32 0.29 10.33
CA ILE A 7 13.31 -1.11 10.77
C ILE A 7 13.90 -1.15 12.18
N GLN A 8 13.12 -1.68 13.12
CA GLN A 8 13.54 -1.89 14.50
C GLN A 8 13.57 -3.40 14.77
N VAL A 9 14.67 -3.90 15.31
CA VAL A 9 14.84 -5.29 15.70
C VAL A 9 15.16 -5.33 17.19
N ILE A 10 14.52 -6.23 17.92
CA ILE A 10 14.79 -6.48 19.34
C ILE A 10 15.65 -7.76 19.42
N ALA A 11 16.91 -7.57 19.75
CA ALA A 11 17.92 -8.64 19.85
C ALA A 11 18.94 -8.31 20.95
N PRO A 12 19.69 -9.30 21.45
CA PRO A 12 20.81 -9.04 22.36
C PRO A 12 21.88 -8.13 21.73
N GLN A 13 22.53 -7.30 22.53
CA GLN A 13 23.57 -6.39 22.05
C GLN A 13 24.76 -7.12 21.41
N SER A 14 25.05 -8.34 21.84
CA SER A 14 26.08 -9.20 21.24
C SER A 14 25.82 -9.59 19.79
N ASP A 15 24.59 -9.40 19.28
CA ASP A 15 24.17 -9.73 17.91
C ASP A 15 24.10 -8.49 16.98
N GLU A 16 24.54 -7.33 17.44
CA GLU A 16 24.38 -6.04 16.73
C GLU A 16 24.90 -6.08 15.28
N ALA A 17 26.07 -6.67 15.04
CA ALA A 17 26.65 -6.75 13.70
C ALA A 17 25.79 -7.57 12.73
N ASN A 18 25.21 -8.70 13.18
CA ASN A 18 24.29 -9.51 12.39
C ASN A 18 22.97 -8.79 12.16
N VAL A 19 22.45 -8.09 13.17
CA VAL A 19 21.23 -7.26 13.05
C VAL A 19 21.40 -6.22 11.97
N LEU A 20 22.49 -5.44 12.01
CA LEU A 20 22.78 -4.42 11.00
C LEU A 20 22.92 -5.01 9.59
N HIS A 21 23.56 -6.18 9.46
CA HIS A 21 23.67 -6.89 8.19
C HIS A 21 22.30 -7.28 7.63
N HIS A 22 21.40 -7.86 8.45
CA HIS A 22 20.07 -8.26 8.00
C HIS A 22 19.18 -7.03 7.70
N ILE A 23 19.26 -5.97 8.50
CA ILE A 23 18.56 -4.71 8.22
C ILE A 23 19.02 -4.13 6.87
N SER A 24 20.34 -4.15 6.58
CA SER A 24 20.84 -3.69 5.28
C SER A 24 20.28 -4.50 4.10
N LYS A 25 20.16 -5.82 4.25
CA LYS A 25 19.47 -6.68 3.25
C LYS A 25 18.01 -6.30 3.09
N ALA A 26 17.30 -6.05 4.19
CA ALA A 26 15.90 -5.63 4.14
C ALA A 26 15.74 -4.29 3.40
N PHE A 27 16.61 -3.32 3.63
CA PHE A 27 16.62 -2.07 2.84
C PHE A 27 16.89 -2.29 1.35
N THR A 28 17.74 -3.26 1.00
CA THR A 28 17.98 -3.62 -0.41
C THR A 28 16.71 -4.16 -1.07
N ILE A 29 15.88 -4.90 -0.34
CA ILE A 29 14.56 -5.37 -0.85
C ILE A 29 13.67 -4.17 -1.19
N PHE A 30 13.54 -3.17 -0.30
CA PHE A 30 12.79 -1.95 -0.60
C PHE A 30 13.29 -1.27 -1.87
N LYS A 31 14.61 -1.20 -2.06
CA LYS A 31 15.20 -0.62 -3.27
C LYS A 31 14.88 -1.43 -4.51
N THR A 32 14.95 -2.75 -4.43
CA THR A 32 14.59 -3.66 -5.53
C THR A 32 13.13 -3.49 -5.94
N VAL A 33 12.20 -3.49 -4.98
CA VAL A 33 10.78 -3.27 -5.26
C VAL A 33 10.54 -1.90 -5.90
N GLU A 34 11.22 -0.86 -5.41
CA GLU A 34 11.12 0.49 -6.00
C GLU A 34 11.57 0.50 -7.46
N THR A 35 12.75 -0.05 -7.77
CA THR A 35 13.29 -0.08 -9.14
C THR A 35 12.47 -0.98 -10.08
N THR A 36 11.74 -1.94 -9.56
CA THR A 36 10.86 -2.82 -10.32
C THR A 36 9.50 -2.18 -10.57
N CYS A 37 8.86 -1.63 -9.55
CA CYS A 37 7.43 -1.27 -9.56
C CYS A 37 7.15 0.23 -9.72
N SER A 38 8.18 1.10 -9.73
CA SER A 38 7.95 2.55 -9.77
C SER A 38 7.56 3.04 -11.16
N ARG A 39 6.36 3.61 -11.31
CA ARG A 39 5.98 4.31 -12.55
C ARG A 39 6.69 5.66 -12.73
N PHE A 40 7.36 6.16 -11.70
CA PHE A 40 8.12 7.42 -11.71
C PHE A 40 9.59 7.25 -12.13
N ASP A 41 10.03 6.03 -12.39
CA ASP A 41 11.35 5.73 -12.93
C ASP A 41 11.21 5.12 -14.32
N ALA A 42 11.56 5.87 -15.37
CA ALA A 42 11.49 5.42 -16.76
C ALA A 42 12.32 4.16 -17.05
N LYS A 43 13.26 3.81 -16.14
CA LYS A 43 14.11 2.61 -16.25
C LYS A 43 13.54 1.42 -15.47
N SER A 44 12.48 1.61 -14.67
CA SER A 44 11.85 0.53 -13.93
C SER A 44 11.31 -0.56 -14.83
N GLU A 45 11.14 -1.75 -14.29
CA GLU A 45 10.64 -2.89 -15.06
C GLU A 45 9.18 -2.67 -15.49
N VAL A 46 8.33 -2.12 -14.63
CA VAL A 46 6.95 -1.80 -14.98
C VAL A 46 6.87 -0.78 -16.11
N MET A 47 7.76 0.23 -16.15
CA MET A 47 7.81 1.22 -17.23
C MET A 47 8.37 0.67 -18.53
N LYS A 48 9.18 -0.40 -18.49
CA LYS A 48 9.57 -1.14 -19.69
C LYS A 48 8.41 -1.97 -20.21
N LEU A 49 7.68 -2.66 -19.32
CA LEU A 49 6.53 -3.49 -19.68
C LEU A 49 5.45 -2.69 -20.43
N ILE A 50 5.07 -1.50 -19.95
CA ILE A 50 3.99 -0.70 -20.55
C ILE A 50 4.28 -0.23 -22.00
N ARG A 51 5.53 -0.34 -22.47
CA ARG A 51 5.90 -0.02 -23.86
C ARG A 51 5.59 -1.15 -24.85
N HIS A 52 5.27 -2.35 -24.35
CA HIS A 52 4.97 -3.54 -25.14
C HIS A 52 3.47 -3.85 -25.05
N VAL A 53 2.72 -3.42 -26.07
CA VAL A 53 1.28 -3.64 -26.14
C VAL A 53 0.99 -4.80 -27.09
N LYS A 54 0.13 -5.72 -26.69
CA LYS A 54 -0.24 -6.97 -27.42
C LYS A 54 0.91 -7.96 -27.61
N GLU A 55 1.99 -7.78 -26.86
CA GLU A 55 3.14 -8.68 -26.87
C GLU A 55 3.32 -9.32 -25.49
N PRO A 56 3.43 -10.66 -25.39
CA PRO A 56 3.80 -11.31 -24.13
C PRO A 56 5.24 -10.99 -23.75
N VAL A 57 5.44 -10.37 -22.58
CA VAL A 57 6.76 -9.99 -22.05
C VAL A 57 7.08 -10.85 -20.83
N SER A 58 8.25 -11.48 -20.81
CA SER A 58 8.78 -12.11 -19.60
C SER A 58 9.18 -11.04 -18.59
N VAL A 59 8.66 -11.16 -17.38
CA VAL A 59 8.94 -10.24 -16.29
C VAL A 59 9.61 -10.96 -15.11
N SER A 60 10.26 -10.18 -14.25
CA SER A 60 10.84 -10.75 -13.03
C SER A 60 9.74 -11.38 -12.14
N PRO A 61 10.09 -12.37 -11.31
CA PRO A 61 9.14 -12.94 -10.33
C PRO A 61 8.50 -11.87 -9.46
N LEU A 62 9.25 -10.83 -9.11
CA LEU A 62 8.79 -9.72 -8.29
C LEU A 62 7.70 -8.89 -8.96
N LEU A 63 7.91 -8.47 -10.22
CA LEU A 63 6.89 -7.73 -10.96
C LEU A 63 5.68 -8.61 -11.25
N PHE A 64 5.90 -9.88 -11.58
CA PHE A 64 4.82 -10.83 -11.78
C PHE A 64 3.95 -10.99 -10.53
N GLU A 65 4.56 -11.16 -9.35
CA GLU A 65 3.85 -11.25 -8.06
C GLU A 65 3.01 -9.99 -7.80
N ALA A 66 3.61 -8.81 -7.96
CA ALA A 66 2.92 -7.54 -7.76
C ALA A 66 1.72 -7.36 -8.69
N LEU A 67 1.87 -7.67 -9.98
CA LEU A 67 0.80 -7.56 -10.98
C LEU A 67 -0.28 -8.62 -10.77
N HIS A 68 0.11 -9.86 -10.50
CA HIS A 68 -0.82 -10.95 -10.23
C HIS A 68 -1.70 -10.63 -9.02
N PHE A 69 -1.11 -10.16 -7.94
CA PHE A 69 -1.85 -9.73 -6.75
C PHE A 69 -2.76 -8.54 -7.06
N ALA A 70 -2.25 -7.51 -7.77
CA ALA A 70 -3.06 -6.34 -8.13
C ALA A 70 -4.29 -6.71 -8.97
N VAL A 71 -4.14 -7.64 -9.93
CA VAL A 71 -5.26 -8.13 -10.76
C VAL A 71 -6.23 -8.97 -9.93
N LEU A 72 -5.76 -9.77 -8.97
CA LEU A 72 -6.64 -10.52 -8.06
C LEU A 72 -7.49 -9.56 -7.23
N VAL A 73 -6.89 -8.55 -6.58
CA VAL A 73 -7.64 -7.56 -5.80
C VAL A 73 -8.61 -6.77 -6.69
N ALA A 74 -8.21 -6.44 -7.93
CA ALA A 74 -9.08 -5.78 -8.89
C ALA A 74 -10.32 -6.63 -9.24
N ASN A 75 -10.16 -7.94 -9.42
CA ASN A 75 -11.27 -8.87 -9.64
C ASN A 75 -12.19 -8.95 -8.42
N GLU A 76 -11.65 -9.16 -7.22
CA GLU A 76 -12.42 -9.27 -5.97
C GLU A 76 -13.20 -8.00 -5.64
N THR A 77 -12.64 -6.84 -5.98
CA THR A 77 -13.27 -5.53 -5.75
C THR A 77 -14.10 -5.02 -6.93
N ASN A 78 -14.32 -5.85 -7.98
CA ASN A 78 -15.04 -5.49 -9.19
C ASN A 78 -14.52 -4.18 -9.84
N GLY A 79 -13.20 -3.96 -9.80
CA GLY A 79 -12.53 -2.82 -10.40
C GLY A 79 -12.55 -1.53 -9.56
N ILE A 80 -12.97 -1.58 -8.30
CA ILE A 80 -12.78 -0.46 -7.35
C ILE A 80 -11.29 -0.25 -7.08
N PHE A 81 -10.55 -1.33 -6.90
CA PHE A 81 -9.10 -1.33 -7.02
C PHE A 81 -8.75 -1.62 -8.48
N ASP A 82 -7.97 -0.77 -9.11
CA ASP A 82 -7.50 -1.01 -10.49
C ASP A 82 -6.06 -0.50 -10.64
N PRO A 83 -5.08 -1.36 -10.93
CA PRO A 83 -3.70 -0.94 -11.12
C PRO A 83 -3.48 -0.10 -12.39
N THR A 84 -4.49 0.07 -13.24
CA THR A 84 -4.36 0.82 -14.50
C THR A 84 -4.75 2.30 -14.37
N VAL A 85 -4.98 2.79 -13.15
CA VAL A 85 -5.38 4.20 -12.86
C VAL A 85 -4.26 5.22 -13.09
N GLY A 86 -3.09 4.81 -13.54
CA GLY A 86 -1.94 5.71 -13.68
C GLY A 86 -2.22 6.95 -14.50
N LYS A 87 -2.96 6.85 -15.61
CA LYS A 87 -3.36 8.02 -16.42
C LYS A 87 -4.33 8.94 -15.69
N GLN A 88 -5.27 8.38 -14.94
CA GLN A 88 -6.20 9.18 -14.13
C GLN A 88 -5.46 9.93 -13.02
N LEU A 89 -4.42 9.32 -12.43
CA LEU A 89 -3.54 9.97 -11.46
C LEU A 89 -2.73 11.11 -12.10
N GLU A 90 -2.19 10.92 -13.31
CA GLU A 90 -1.50 11.98 -14.04
C GLU A 90 -2.42 13.16 -14.33
N ASN A 91 -3.65 12.90 -14.81
CA ASN A 91 -4.65 13.92 -15.08
C ASN A 91 -5.06 14.72 -13.83
N ARG A 92 -4.89 14.11 -12.64
CA ARG A 92 -5.06 14.77 -11.33
C ARG A 92 -3.79 15.47 -10.83
N GLY A 93 -2.71 15.51 -11.62
CA GLY A 93 -1.45 16.15 -11.27
C GLY A 93 -0.52 15.34 -10.38
N PHE A 94 -0.74 14.00 -10.26
CA PHE A 94 0.15 13.08 -9.57
C PHE A 94 1.14 12.43 -10.55
N ASN A 95 1.79 13.25 -11.39
CA ASN A 95 2.72 12.83 -12.44
C ASN A 95 4.19 13.13 -12.11
N GLU A 96 4.46 13.80 -10.99
CA GLU A 96 5.82 14.16 -10.59
C GLU A 96 6.46 13.10 -9.68
N HIS A 97 7.75 12.85 -9.92
CA HIS A 97 8.55 12.06 -8.98
C HIS A 97 8.67 12.83 -7.66
N TYR A 98 8.14 12.26 -6.59
CA TYR A 98 7.99 12.90 -5.28
C TYR A 98 9.31 13.37 -4.65
N LEU A 99 10.47 12.74 -4.98
CA LEU A 99 11.78 13.18 -4.48
C LEU A 99 12.41 14.28 -5.34
N TYR A 100 12.21 14.26 -6.64
CA TYR A 100 12.95 15.12 -7.57
C TYR A 100 12.06 16.14 -8.30
N GLY A 101 10.74 16.07 -8.14
CA GLY A 101 9.80 16.98 -8.78
C GLY A 101 9.82 16.93 -10.32
N LYS A 102 10.41 15.89 -10.91
CA LYS A 102 10.48 15.73 -12.35
C LYS A 102 9.24 14.97 -12.83
N PRO A 103 8.48 15.53 -13.80
CA PRO A 103 7.38 14.82 -14.40
C PRO A 103 7.89 13.61 -15.17
N VAL A 104 7.21 12.49 -15.05
CA VAL A 104 7.37 11.36 -15.97
C VAL A 104 6.35 11.56 -17.08
N GLN A 105 6.81 11.78 -18.29
CA GLN A 105 5.95 11.87 -19.46
C GLN A 105 5.78 10.46 -20.03
N VAL A 106 4.53 10.01 -20.10
CA VAL A 106 4.12 8.89 -20.94
C VAL A 106 3.34 9.50 -22.09
N ASP A 107 3.56 8.99 -23.32
CA ASP A 107 2.95 9.51 -24.54
C ASP A 107 1.42 9.71 -24.40
N GLU A 108 0.88 10.77 -25.02
CA GLU A 108 -0.53 11.20 -24.89
C GLU A 108 -1.55 10.15 -25.37
N ALA A 109 -1.10 9.18 -26.18
CA ALA A 109 -1.96 8.14 -26.76
C ALA A 109 -2.37 7.00 -25.80
N VAL A 110 -1.99 7.08 -24.51
CA VAL A 110 -2.34 6.06 -23.53
C VAL A 110 -3.73 6.33 -23.00
N ASP A 111 -4.73 5.63 -23.49
CA ASP A 111 -6.08 5.71 -22.97
C ASP A 111 -6.73 4.34 -22.79
N SER A 112 -7.45 4.22 -21.67
CA SER A 112 -8.57 3.30 -21.38
C SER A 112 -8.31 1.79 -21.30
N GLY A 113 -7.13 1.33 -20.95
CA GLY A 113 -6.96 -0.03 -20.44
C GLY A 113 -7.57 -0.16 -19.04
N SER A 114 -8.10 -1.33 -18.70
CA SER A 114 -8.51 -1.70 -17.34
C SER A 114 -7.69 -2.91 -16.88
N TYR A 115 -7.79 -3.29 -15.62
CA TYR A 115 -7.14 -4.49 -15.11
C TYR A 115 -7.50 -5.75 -15.92
N LYS A 116 -8.66 -5.79 -16.60
CA LYS A 116 -9.10 -6.91 -17.48
C LYS A 116 -8.26 -7.04 -18.75
N ASP A 117 -7.56 -5.98 -19.13
CA ASP A 117 -6.68 -5.95 -20.29
C ASP A 117 -5.23 -6.38 -19.93
N ILE A 118 -4.98 -6.78 -18.65
CA ILE A 118 -3.71 -7.36 -18.19
C ILE A 118 -3.86 -8.88 -18.20
N VAL A 119 -3.22 -9.55 -19.15
CA VAL A 119 -3.24 -11.01 -19.28
C VAL A 119 -1.95 -11.59 -18.70
N LEU A 120 -2.11 -12.48 -17.72
CA LEU A 120 -1.01 -13.11 -16.98
C LEU A 120 -0.92 -14.60 -17.33
N ASP A 121 0.24 -15.06 -17.79
CA ASP A 121 0.55 -16.48 -17.92
C ASP A 121 1.37 -16.94 -16.71
N THR A 122 0.73 -17.64 -15.79
CA THR A 122 1.35 -18.10 -14.54
C THR A 122 2.42 -19.16 -14.74
N HIS A 123 2.37 -19.93 -15.83
CA HIS A 123 3.35 -20.95 -16.15
C HIS A 123 4.62 -20.35 -16.76
N LYS A 124 4.45 -19.46 -17.73
CA LYS A 124 5.57 -18.81 -18.43
C LYS A 124 6.10 -17.58 -17.72
N LYS A 125 5.39 -17.08 -16.69
CA LYS A 125 5.68 -15.80 -16.02
C LYS A 125 5.79 -14.65 -17.01
N THR A 126 4.83 -14.60 -17.97
CA THR A 126 4.72 -13.51 -18.94
C THR A 126 3.49 -12.66 -18.66
N VAL A 127 3.58 -11.40 -19.03
CA VAL A 127 2.50 -10.40 -18.94
C VAL A 127 2.25 -9.86 -20.35
N CYS A 128 1.00 -9.81 -20.77
CA CYS A 128 0.59 -9.21 -22.04
C CYS A 128 -0.46 -8.13 -21.78
N LEU A 129 -0.15 -6.89 -22.14
CA LEU A 129 -1.09 -5.77 -22.06
C LEU A 129 -1.89 -5.69 -23.36
N GLN A 130 -3.19 -5.87 -23.31
CA GLN A 130 -4.06 -5.87 -24.50
C GLN A 130 -4.30 -4.47 -25.06
N LYS A 131 -4.13 -3.44 -24.23
CA LYS A 131 -4.30 -2.02 -24.58
C LYS A 131 -3.17 -1.18 -23.97
N PRO A 132 -2.88 0.00 -24.55
CA PRO A 132 -2.00 0.97 -23.89
C PRO A 132 -2.56 1.38 -22.53
N MET A 133 -1.72 1.37 -21.48
CA MET A 133 -2.11 1.74 -20.12
C MET A 133 -0.92 2.21 -19.31
N ILE A 134 -1.16 3.00 -18.25
CA ILE A 134 -0.16 3.33 -17.24
C ILE A 134 -0.49 2.53 -15.99
N ILE A 135 0.41 1.64 -15.62
CA ILE A 135 0.28 0.81 -14.42
C ILE A 135 0.80 1.59 -13.21
N ASP A 136 -0.01 1.70 -12.17
CA ASP A 136 0.37 2.21 -10.85
C ASP A 136 0.22 1.11 -9.80
N LEU A 137 1.34 0.72 -9.20
CA LEU A 137 1.41 -0.28 -8.14
C LEU A 137 1.58 0.36 -6.75
N GLY A 138 1.24 1.64 -6.60
CA GLY A 138 1.47 2.40 -5.36
C GLY A 138 0.81 1.81 -4.12
N ALA A 139 -0.37 1.19 -4.26
CA ALA A 139 -1.11 0.54 -3.19
C ALA A 139 -0.82 -0.98 -3.05
N VAL A 140 0.25 -1.48 -3.71
CA VAL A 140 0.72 -2.86 -3.62
C VAL A 140 2.20 -2.91 -3.25
N ALA A 141 3.02 -2.06 -3.90
CA ALA A 141 4.47 -2.14 -3.83
C ALA A 141 5.04 -1.86 -2.43
N LYS A 142 4.37 -0.99 -1.62
CA LYS A 142 4.81 -0.73 -0.24
C LYS A 142 4.61 -1.97 0.63
N GLY A 143 3.40 -2.51 0.62
CA GLY A 143 3.06 -3.72 1.36
C GLY A 143 3.90 -4.92 0.94
N LEU A 144 4.10 -5.13 -0.37
CA LEU A 144 4.97 -6.18 -0.89
C LEU A 144 6.41 -6.04 -0.37
N ALA A 145 6.97 -4.83 -0.37
CA ALA A 145 8.32 -4.59 0.14
C ALA A 145 8.42 -4.88 1.64
N ILE A 146 7.41 -4.49 2.43
CA ILE A 146 7.33 -4.79 3.86
C ILE A 146 7.29 -6.30 4.08
N ASP A 147 6.42 -7.03 3.39
CA ASP A 147 6.28 -8.49 3.53
C ASP A 147 7.57 -9.23 3.16
N LEU A 148 8.21 -8.85 2.05
CA LEU A 148 9.48 -9.45 1.63
C LEU A 148 10.62 -9.12 2.59
N ALA A 149 10.69 -7.89 3.08
CA ALA A 149 11.67 -7.48 4.08
C ALA A 149 11.48 -8.25 5.40
N ALA A 150 10.23 -8.40 5.86
CA ALA A 150 9.90 -9.16 7.06
C ALA A 150 10.32 -10.64 6.94
N ARG A 151 10.08 -11.28 5.79
CA ARG A 151 10.52 -12.66 5.52
C ARG A 151 12.05 -12.82 5.53
N SER A 152 12.79 -11.73 5.23
CA SER A 152 14.27 -11.75 5.20
C SER A 152 14.92 -11.55 6.57
N LEU A 153 14.16 -11.15 7.59
CA LEU A 153 14.63 -10.93 8.96
C LEU A 153 14.50 -12.20 9.80
N PRO A 154 15.61 -12.84 10.24
CA PRO A 154 15.58 -14.08 11.03
C PRO A 154 15.34 -13.82 12.52
N TYR A 155 14.55 -12.78 12.85
CA TYR A 155 14.31 -12.36 14.24
C TYR A 155 12.84 -12.58 14.63
N GLN A 156 12.63 -12.85 15.91
CA GLN A 156 11.27 -13.06 16.45
C GLN A 156 10.54 -11.76 16.79
N HIS A 157 11.28 -10.67 17.01
CA HIS A 157 10.75 -9.42 17.51
C HIS A 157 11.28 -8.25 16.69
N PHE A 158 10.42 -7.67 15.86
CA PHE A 158 10.77 -6.52 15.04
C PHE A 158 9.54 -5.72 14.60
N MET A 159 9.81 -4.49 14.17
CA MET A 159 8.85 -3.60 13.51
C MET A 159 9.47 -3.07 12.21
N ILE A 160 8.70 -3.07 11.14
CA ILE A 160 9.01 -2.38 9.88
C ILE A 160 7.94 -1.32 9.67
N ASN A 161 8.34 -0.07 9.43
CA ASN A 161 7.45 1.03 9.10
C ASN A 161 7.91 1.67 7.78
N ALA A 162 7.03 1.71 6.80
CA ALA A 162 7.26 2.33 5.50
C ALA A 162 6.18 3.40 5.23
N GLY A 163 6.42 4.60 5.77
CA GLY A 163 5.53 5.75 5.56
C GLY A 163 4.17 5.62 6.24
N GLY A 164 4.10 4.95 7.38
CA GLY A 164 2.88 4.73 8.15
C GLY A 164 2.26 3.35 7.93
N ASP A 165 2.65 2.61 6.88
CA ASP A 165 2.31 1.19 6.77
C ASP A 165 3.31 0.40 7.61
N ILE A 166 2.80 -0.35 8.59
CA ILE A 166 3.59 -0.97 9.64
C ILE A 166 3.33 -2.48 9.64
N LEU A 167 4.40 -3.27 9.73
CA LEU A 167 4.33 -4.68 10.08
C LEU A 167 5.12 -4.91 11.36
N VAL A 168 4.50 -5.60 12.29
CA VAL A 168 5.11 -5.97 13.56
C VAL A 168 5.17 -7.49 13.71
N LYS A 169 6.22 -7.97 14.40
CA LYS A 169 6.36 -9.35 14.79
C LYS A 169 6.76 -9.46 16.26
N GLY A 170 6.14 -10.42 16.98
CA GLY A 170 6.42 -10.69 18.38
C GLY A 170 6.18 -9.50 19.30
N ARG A 171 7.14 -9.14 20.15
CA ARG A 171 6.97 -8.15 21.22
C ARG A 171 8.00 -7.03 21.15
N ASN A 172 7.67 -5.90 21.75
CA ASN A 172 8.56 -4.75 21.85
C ASN A 172 9.69 -4.99 22.89
N GLN A 173 10.56 -4.00 23.09
CA GLN A 173 11.70 -4.05 24.01
C GLN A 173 11.32 -4.24 25.49
N TYR A 174 10.05 -4.05 25.84
CA TYR A 174 9.52 -4.24 27.20
C TYR A 174 8.80 -5.58 27.37
N GLY A 175 8.78 -6.43 26.33
CA GLY A 175 8.05 -7.70 26.33
C GLY A 175 6.55 -7.56 26.15
N GLU A 176 6.05 -6.36 25.77
CA GLU A 176 4.65 -6.06 25.52
C GLU A 176 4.28 -6.18 24.05
N LEU A 177 2.97 -6.19 23.73
CA LEU A 177 2.48 -6.00 22.36
C LEU A 177 2.93 -4.65 21.80
N TRP A 178 3.13 -4.59 20.50
CA TRP A 178 3.47 -3.35 19.82
C TRP A 178 2.28 -2.39 19.87
N LYS A 179 2.57 -1.12 20.18
CA LYS A 179 1.57 -0.04 20.14
C LYS A 179 1.69 0.68 18.81
N VAL A 180 0.64 0.59 17.99
CA VAL A 180 0.56 1.24 16.68
C VAL A 180 -0.54 2.29 16.72
N GLY A 181 -0.16 3.57 16.59
CA GLY A 181 -1.10 4.69 16.57
C GLY A 181 -1.64 4.94 15.17
N ILE A 182 -2.95 5.06 15.04
CA ILE A 182 -3.61 5.58 13.82
C ILE A 182 -3.56 7.11 13.92
N GLN A 183 -2.76 7.74 13.08
CA GLN A 183 -2.44 9.15 13.16
C GLN A 183 -3.65 10.05 12.90
N HIS A 184 -3.80 11.10 13.71
CA HIS A 184 -4.76 12.17 13.46
C HIS A 184 -4.33 12.99 12.22
N PRO A 185 -5.21 13.16 11.20
CA PRO A 185 -4.83 13.77 9.92
C PRO A 185 -4.42 15.24 10.00
N GLY A 186 -4.84 15.96 11.02
CA GLY A 186 -4.53 17.39 11.23
C GLY A 186 -3.53 17.67 12.35
N ILE A 187 -3.24 16.71 13.25
CA ILE A 187 -2.38 16.89 14.42
C ILE A 187 -1.37 15.75 14.48
N GLN A 188 -0.17 15.99 13.96
CA GLN A 188 0.87 14.96 13.81
C GLN A 188 1.31 14.28 15.12
N THR A 189 1.13 14.94 16.25
CA THR A 189 1.50 14.42 17.58
C THR A 189 0.40 13.62 18.26
N GLN A 190 -0.78 13.50 17.62
CA GLN A 190 -1.94 12.79 18.20
C GLN A 190 -2.31 11.57 17.35
N SER A 191 -2.78 10.54 18.03
CA SER A 191 -3.41 9.38 17.43
C SER A 191 -4.91 9.41 17.68
N LEU A 192 -5.70 9.07 16.66
CA LEU A 192 -7.15 8.87 16.79
C LEU A 192 -7.46 7.60 17.57
N LEU A 193 -6.61 6.59 17.42
CA LEU A 193 -6.73 5.28 18.03
C LEU A 193 -5.35 4.67 18.19
N THR A 194 -5.13 3.89 19.26
CA THR A 194 -3.92 3.09 19.43
C THR A 194 -4.29 1.62 19.48
N LEU A 195 -3.67 0.85 18.61
CA LEU A 195 -3.81 -0.60 18.51
C LEU A 195 -2.69 -1.28 19.30
N ARG A 196 -3.00 -2.41 19.97
CA ARG A 196 -2.02 -3.31 20.57
C ARG A 196 -1.95 -4.59 19.77
N VAL A 197 -0.90 -4.78 19.00
CA VAL A 197 -0.82 -5.81 17.96
C VAL A 197 0.49 -6.60 18.01
N THR A 198 0.44 -7.80 17.47
CA THR A 198 1.60 -8.66 17.18
C THR A 198 1.35 -9.48 15.91
N ASP A 199 2.43 -9.85 15.22
CA ASP A 199 2.41 -10.75 14.05
C ASP A 199 1.41 -10.33 12.96
N THR A 200 1.29 -9.01 12.76
CA THR A 200 0.34 -8.42 11.81
C THR A 200 0.87 -7.15 11.18
N ALA A 201 0.25 -6.74 10.09
CA ALA A 201 0.44 -5.46 9.45
C ALA A 201 -0.75 -4.54 9.71
N VAL A 202 -0.49 -3.25 9.83
CA VAL A 202 -1.44 -2.15 9.96
C VAL A 202 -1.13 -1.14 8.87
N CYS A 203 -1.98 -1.03 7.86
CA CYS A 203 -1.80 -0.13 6.73
C CYS A 203 -2.93 0.89 6.65
N THR A 204 -2.59 2.15 6.40
CA THR A 204 -3.57 3.23 6.39
C THR A 204 -3.56 3.99 5.08
N SER A 205 -4.69 4.00 4.40
CA SER A 205 -4.98 4.87 3.27
C SER A 205 -5.78 6.10 3.70
N GLY A 206 -5.38 7.29 3.26
CA GLY A 206 -6.04 8.53 3.66
C GLY A 206 -5.87 9.67 2.66
N ASN A 207 -6.80 10.62 2.69
CA ASN A 207 -6.82 11.77 1.78
C ASN A 207 -5.79 12.85 2.15
N TYR A 208 -5.20 12.78 3.33
CA TYR A 208 -4.25 13.75 3.85
C TYR A 208 -2.78 13.44 3.55
N ALA A 209 -2.46 12.17 3.22
CA ALA A 209 -1.08 11.72 3.06
C ALA A 209 -0.39 12.29 1.81
N ARG A 210 -1.12 12.41 0.70
CA ARG A 210 -0.61 12.98 -0.55
C ARG A 210 -1.68 13.89 -1.14
N LYS A 211 -1.50 15.20 -0.94
CA LYS A 211 -2.36 16.24 -1.52
C LYS A 211 -1.74 16.78 -2.80
N ASN A 212 -2.59 17.11 -3.77
CA ASN A 212 -2.15 17.86 -4.94
C ASN A 212 -1.72 19.27 -4.51
N LYS A 213 -0.57 19.75 -4.99
CA LYS A 213 -0.01 21.07 -4.66
C LYS A 213 -0.88 22.22 -5.17
N THR A 214 -1.54 22.05 -6.31
CA THR A 214 -2.37 23.07 -6.97
C THR A 214 -3.86 22.94 -6.66
N GLN A 215 -4.32 21.74 -6.30
CA GLN A 215 -5.71 21.44 -5.99
C GLN A 215 -5.80 20.65 -4.68
N PRO A 216 -5.80 21.33 -3.52
CA PRO A 216 -5.70 20.69 -2.19
C PRO A 216 -6.83 19.71 -1.86
N PHE A 217 -7.97 19.79 -2.57
CA PHE A 217 -9.11 18.88 -2.41
C PHE A 217 -8.93 17.56 -3.19
N MET A 218 -7.99 17.50 -4.15
CA MET A 218 -7.70 16.29 -4.89
C MET A 218 -6.64 15.48 -4.16
N HIS A 219 -6.96 14.22 -3.90
CA HIS A 219 -6.05 13.21 -3.35
C HIS A 219 -5.73 12.14 -4.40
N HIS A 220 -4.68 11.36 -4.11
CA HIS A 220 -4.16 10.33 -5.01
C HIS A 220 -5.01 9.04 -5.05
N LEU A 221 -5.99 8.89 -4.16
CA LEU A 221 -6.89 7.74 -4.17
C LEU A 221 -8.02 8.01 -5.17
N VAL A 222 -8.03 7.26 -6.26
CA VAL A 222 -8.94 7.45 -7.39
C VAL A 222 -9.96 6.33 -7.40
N ASN A 223 -11.25 6.67 -7.54
CA ASN A 223 -12.26 5.70 -7.90
C ASN A 223 -12.23 5.51 -9.43
N PRO A 224 -11.80 4.35 -9.96
CA PRO A 224 -11.71 4.14 -11.41
C PRO A 224 -13.06 4.20 -12.12
N LEU A 225 -14.13 3.81 -11.40
CA LEU A 225 -15.49 3.72 -11.93
C LEU A 225 -16.23 5.07 -11.86
N SER A 226 -15.78 6.00 -11.02
CA SER A 226 -16.37 7.33 -10.84
C SER A 226 -15.32 8.36 -10.43
N PRO A 227 -14.46 8.80 -11.38
CA PRO A 227 -13.32 9.65 -11.07
C PRO A 227 -13.66 11.02 -10.46
N SER A 228 -14.90 11.49 -10.60
CA SER A 228 -15.36 12.79 -10.10
C SER A 228 -15.82 12.78 -8.64
N THR A 229 -16.04 11.62 -8.04
CA THR A 229 -16.53 11.50 -6.66
C THR A 229 -15.37 11.40 -5.69
N GLY A 230 -15.24 12.36 -4.76
CA GLY A 230 -14.35 12.25 -3.60
C GLY A 230 -14.93 11.30 -2.55
N SER A 231 -14.09 10.62 -1.78
CA SER A 231 -14.52 9.89 -0.59
C SER A 231 -14.87 10.88 0.52
N SER A 232 -15.95 10.62 1.26
CA SER A 232 -16.29 11.34 2.51
C SER A 232 -15.40 10.94 3.69
N LEU A 233 -14.51 9.96 3.48
CA LEU A 233 -13.62 9.45 4.50
C LEU A 233 -12.34 10.29 4.61
N LEU A 234 -11.82 10.40 5.83
CA LEU A 234 -10.47 10.88 6.11
C LEU A 234 -9.43 9.79 5.90
N SER A 235 -9.71 8.61 6.45
CA SER A 235 -8.81 7.46 6.39
C SER A 235 -9.53 6.13 6.48
N CYS A 236 -8.85 5.10 6.02
CA CYS A 236 -9.16 3.69 6.26
C CYS A 236 -7.89 2.98 6.70
N THR A 237 -7.92 2.31 7.83
CA THR A 237 -6.86 1.43 8.31
C THR A 237 -7.33 0.00 8.21
N ALA A 238 -6.52 -0.86 7.59
CA ALA A 238 -6.74 -2.30 7.51
C ALA A 238 -5.65 -3.05 8.28
N ILE A 239 -6.03 -4.15 8.93
CA ILE A 239 -5.16 -4.97 9.79
C ILE A 239 -5.19 -6.40 9.28
N SER A 240 -4.04 -6.91 8.83
CA SER A 240 -3.92 -8.21 8.16
C SER A 240 -2.54 -8.84 8.43
N PRO A 241 -2.40 -10.15 8.42
CA PRO A 241 -1.08 -10.79 8.47
C PRO A 241 -0.14 -10.39 7.32
N SER A 242 -0.65 -9.89 6.19
CA SER A 242 0.11 -9.42 5.04
C SER A 242 -0.04 -7.91 4.85
N ALA A 243 1.09 -7.19 4.80
CA ALA A 243 1.10 -5.76 4.54
C ALA A 243 0.61 -5.44 3.11
N MET A 244 0.91 -6.31 2.14
CA MET A 244 0.44 -6.14 0.76
C MET A 244 -1.09 -6.20 0.68
N LEU A 245 -1.72 -7.12 1.42
CA LEU A 245 -3.18 -7.23 1.48
C LEU A 245 -3.79 -6.04 2.22
N ALA A 246 -3.24 -5.66 3.38
CA ALA A 246 -3.72 -4.52 4.15
C ALA A 246 -3.64 -3.19 3.37
N ASP A 247 -2.53 -2.93 2.63
CA ASP A 247 -2.35 -1.71 1.82
C ASP A 247 -3.40 -1.64 0.68
N ALA A 248 -3.61 -2.75 -0.04
CA ALA A 248 -4.58 -2.82 -1.13
C ALA A 248 -6.04 -2.70 -0.64
N LEU A 249 -6.40 -3.41 0.45
CA LEU A 249 -7.77 -3.39 0.97
C LEU A 249 -8.09 -2.08 1.70
N SER A 250 -7.14 -1.45 2.41
CA SER A 250 -7.35 -0.11 2.98
C SER A 250 -7.65 0.92 1.89
N THR A 251 -6.95 0.83 0.75
CA THR A 251 -7.21 1.68 -0.43
C THR A 251 -8.59 1.41 -1.01
N SER A 252 -8.96 0.14 -1.21
CA SER A 252 -10.25 -0.26 -1.77
C SER A 252 -11.42 0.17 -0.89
N ALA A 253 -11.33 -0.10 0.42
CA ALA A 253 -12.35 0.27 1.40
C ALA A 253 -12.50 1.79 1.54
N PHE A 254 -11.39 2.54 1.49
CA PHE A 254 -11.43 4.00 1.46
C PHE A 254 -12.21 4.53 0.24
N ILE A 255 -11.99 3.96 -0.94
CA ILE A 255 -12.66 4.37 -2.18
C ILE A 255 -14.17 4.04 -2.14
N LEU A 256 -14.54 2.91 -1.54
CA LEU A 256 -15.93 2.47 -1.40
C LEU A 256 -16.75 3.31 -0.42
N GLY A 257 -16.11 4.01 0.53
CA GLY A 257 -16.78 4.72 1.61
C GLY A 257 -17.12 3.84 2.81
N ALA A 258 -17.69 4.42 3.87
CA ALA A 258 -17.80 3.77 5.18
C ALA A 258 -18.52 2.42 5.13
N GLU A 259 -19.78 2.40 4.71
CA GLU A 259 -20.62 1.19 4.75
C GLU A 259 -20.05 0.06 3.87
N LYS A 260 -19.82 0.34 2.58
CA LYS A 260 -19.31 -0.68 1.66
C LYS A 260 -17.85 -1.06 1.94
N GLY A 261 -17.07 -0.12 2.49
CA GLY A 261 -15.68 -0.37 2.88
C GLY A 261 -15.58 -1.33 4.07
N ILE A 262 -16.44 -1.15 5.09
CA ILE A 262 -16.54 -2.08 6.22
C ILE A 262 -17.00 -3.46 5.75
N ASN A 263 -18.00 -3.53 4.87
CA ASN A 263 -18.46 -4.80 4.33
C ASN A 263 -17.34 -5.53 3.56
N LEU A 264 -16.58 -4.81 2.71
CA LEU A 264 -15.45 -5.40 2.01
C LEU A 264 -14.40 -5.99 2.98
N LEU A 265 -14.08 -5.27 4.06
CA LEU A 265 -13.09 -5.76 5.04
C LEU A 265 -13.63 -6.96 5.81
N ASN A 266 -14.90 -6.95 6.26
CA ASN A 266 -15.54 -8.07 6.92
C ASN A 266 -15.62 -9.32 6.02
N ASP A 267 -16.00 -9.15 4.74
CA ASP A 267 -16.08 -10.25 3.76
C ASP A 267 -14.71 -10.88 3.49
N ALA A 268 -13.64 -10.10 3.65
CA ALA A 268 -12.26 -10.56 3.52
C ALA A 268 -11.64 -11.08 4.83
N ASP A 269 -12.38 -11.10 5.94
CA ASP A 269 -11.89 -11.47 7.28
C ASP A 269 -10.68 -10.60 7.71
N ILE A 270 -10.78 -9.29 7.47
CA ILE A 270 -9.74 -8.29 7.72
C ILE A 270 -10.25 -7.27 8.74
N GLY A 271 -9.51 -7.14 9.85
CA GLY A 271 -9.79 -6.10 10.83
C GLY A 271 -9.58 -4.69 10.24
N GLY A 272 -10.41 -3.73 10.64
CA GLY A 272 -10.23 -2.37 10.15
C GLY A 272 -11.09 -1.30 10.80
N VAL A 273 -10.65 -0.06 10.64
CA VAL A 273 -11.38 1.13 11.05
C VAL A 273 -11.33 2.21 9.99
N LEU A 274 -12.48 2.81 9.71
CA LEU A 274 -12.63 3.95 8.82
C LEU A 274 -13.05 5.17 9.63
N PHE A 275 -12.48 6.33 9.31
CA PHE A 275 -12.88 7.61 9.91
C PHE A 275 -13.48 8.52 8.83
N ASP A 276 -14.67 9.07 9.11
CA ASP A 276 -15.28 10.08 8.27
C ASP A 276 -14.71 11.49 8.54
N SER A 277 -15.20 12.49 7.81
CA SER A 277 -14.78 13.89 7.96
C SER A 277 -15.11 14.51 9.33
N SER A 278 -15.98 13.88 10.10
CA SER A 278 -16.35 14.26 11.48
C SER A 278 -15.58 13.48 12.55
N PHE A 279 -14.58 12.67 12.14
CA PHE A 279 -13.81 11.75 12.98
C PHE A 279 -14.67 10.64 13.60
N THR A 280 -15.85 10.36 13.05
CA THR A 280 -16.68 9.23 13.48
C THR A 280 -16.03 7.92 13.00
N PRO A 281 -15.73 6.97 13.92
CA PRO A 281 -15.15 5.69 13.54
C PRO A 281 -16.24 4.71 13.08
N PHE A 282 -15.90 3.91 12.07
CA PHE A 282 -16.64 2.73 11.62
C PHE A 282 -15.71 1.53 11.74
N PHE A 283 -16.11 0.51 12.48
CA PHE A 283 -15.28 -0.65 12.78
C PHE A 283 -15.78 -1.91 12.08
N THR A 284 -14.86 -2.81 11.73
CA THR A 284 -15.21 -4.20 11.43
C THR A 284 -15.55 -4.96 12.71
N SER A 285 -16.23 -6.12 12.59
CA SER A 285 -16.69 -6.92 13.71
C SER A 285 -15.57 -7.33 14.68
N ASP A 286 -14.36 -7.59 14.17
CA ASP A 286 -13.27 -8.15 14.96
C ASP A 286 -12.39 -7.10 15.65
N MET A 287 -12.68 -5.80 15.41
CA MET A 287 -11.86 -4.72 15.97
C MET A 287 -11.90 -4.62 17.49
N GLU A 288 -12.96 -5.10 18.16
CA GLU A 288 -13.08 -5.05 19.62
C GLU A 288 -11.97 -5.84 20.33
N GLU A 289 -11.51 -6.95 19.73
CA GLU A 289 -10.41 -7.75 20.27
C GLU A 289 -9.05 -7.06 20.13
N LEU A 290 -8.87 -6.23 19.11
CA LEU A 290 -7.64 -5.51 18.82
C LEU A 290 -7.53 -4.18 19.57
N MET A 291 -8.67 -3.62 19.97
CA MET A 291 -8.77 -2.44 20.82
C MET A 291 -8.80 -2.86 22.29
N ASN A 292 -7.66 -3.19 22.88
CA ASN A 292 -7.61 -3.23 24.35
C ASN A 292 -7.88 -1.84 24.88
N TYR A 293 -9.08 -1.66 25.44
CA TYR A 293 -9.56 -0.44 26.05
C TYR A 293 -8.59 0.04 27.14
N ASP A 294 -7.71 0.98 26.83
CA ASP A 294 -7.25 1.95 27.80
C ASP A 294 -8.28 3.11 27.78
N HIS A 295 -9.38 2.94 28.52
CA HIS A 295 -10.24 4.06 28.89
C HIS A 295 -9.49 4.92 29.91
N THR A 296 -8.57 5.75 29.44
CA THR A 296 -8.08 6.91 30.18
C THR A 296 -8.17 8.09 29.23
N PHE A 297 -9.34 8.72 29.27
CA PHE A 297 -9.53 10.09 28.81
C PHE A 297 -8.90 11.06 29.79
#